data_0cebe426e24c16d1cfeff8c3e7c98152
#
_entry.id   0cebe426e24c16d1cfeff8c3e7c98152
#
_cell.length_a   1.000
_cell.length_b   1.000
_cell.length_c   1.000
_cell.angle_alpha   90.00
_cell.angle_beta   90.00
_cell.angle_gamma   90.00
#
_symmetry.space_group_name_H-M   'P 1'
#
loop_
_entity.id
_entity.type
_entity.pdbx_description
1 polymer ?
#
loop_
_entity_poly.entity_id
_entity_poly.type
_entity_poly.pdbx_seq_one_letter_code
_entity_poly.pdbx_strand_id
1 'polypeptide(L)'
;MVVSDPDGAITVWNAAAERIFGFSAAEALGRSLDLITPERHRRRHWDGYAKTMRTGVTRYGAETLRVPALHKDGRQLSIAFTVGMVRDASDRVTGIVAVIRDETERWAEEKRLRQRVAELEASSDPARRAP
;
A
#
# COMPACT_ATOMS: atom_id res chain seq x y z
N MET A 1 8.60 -4.09 6.56
CA MET A 1 7.76 -3.67 7.70
C MET A 1 7.95 -2.19 7.97
N VAL A 2 6.86 -1.49 8.13
CA VAL A 2 6.84 -0.08 8.48
C VAL A 2 5.95 0.08 9.72
N VAL A 3 6.41 0.80 10.72
CA VAL A 3 5.62 1.15 11.89
C VAL A 3 5.51 2.66 11.95
N SER A 4 4.33 3.16 12.27
CA SER A 4 4.06 4.58 12.44
C SER A 4 3.37 4.85 13.77
N ASP A 5 3.54 6.07 14.28
CA ASP A 5 2.93 6.53 15.53
C ASP A 5 1.49 7.05 15.29
N PRO A 6 0.77 7.48 16.34
CA PRO A 6 -0.60 8.00 16.17
C PRO A 6 -0.74 9.19 15.22
N ASP A 7 0.32 9.97 15.04
CA ASP A 7 0.34 11.13 14.15
C ASP A 7 0.74 10.78 12.72
N GLY A 8 1.07 9.49 12.48
CA GLY A 8 1.49 9.02 11.17
C GLY A 8 2.96 9.26 10.84
N ALA A 9 3.78 9.54 11.84
CA ALA A 9 5.23 9.61 11.67
C ALA A 9 5.84 8.21 11.72
N ILE A 10 6.77 7.94 10.83
CA ILE A 10 7.42 6.63 10.71
C ILE A 10 8.38 6.43 11.88
N THR A 11 8.20 5.34 12.61
CA THR A 11 9.03 4.98 13.78
C THR A 11 9.90 3.75 13.55
N VAL A 12 9.52 2.88 12.60
CA VAL A 12 10.33 1.72 12.20
C VAL A 12 10.30 1.60 10.69
N TRP A 13 11.49 1.38 10.12
CA TRP A 13 11.69 1.23 8.69
C TRP A 13 12.77 0.18 8.47
N ASN A 14 12.36 -1.06 8.19
CA ASN A 14 13.31 -2.18 8.10
C ASN A 14 13.99 -2.28 6.73
N ALA A 15 14.90 -3.24 6.59
CA ALA A 15 15.63 -3.45 5.34
C ALA A 15 14.71 -3.74 4.14
N ALA A 16 13.61 -4.45 4.36
CA ALA A 16 12.64 -4.72 3.30
C ALA A 16 11.98 -3.41 2.82
N ALA A 17 11.63 -2.51 3.74
CA ALA A 17 11.07 -1.20 3.39
C ALA A 17 12.07 -0.37 2.57
N GLU A 18 13.35 -0.41 2.94
CA GLU A 18 14.41 0.26 2.16
C GLU A 18 14.46 -0.25 0.72
N ARG A 19 14.38 -1.56 0.55
CA ARG A 19 14.39 -2.18 -0.79
C ARG A 19 13.15 -1.83 -1.61
N ILE A 20 11.98 -1.84 -0.99
CA ILE A 20 10.71 -1.60 -1.69
C ILE A 20 10.58 -0.15 -2.11
N PHE A 21 10.81 0.78 -1.21
CA PHE A 21 10.52 2.21 -1.44
C PHE A 21 11.74 3.04 -1.87
N GLY A 22 12.94 2.50 -1.72
CA GLY A 22 14.17 3.19 -2.10
C GLY A 22 14.68 4.23 -1.10
N PHE A 23 13.95 4.51 -0.03
CA PHE A 23 14.42 5.38 1.04
C PHE A 23 15.19 4.56 2.08
N SER A 24 16.30 5.11 2.59
CA SER A 24 16.99 4.53 3.73
C SER A 24 16.20 4.76 5.02
N ALA A 25 16.52 4.00 6.07
CA ALA A 25 15.92 4.24 7.39
C ALA A 25 16.23 5.67 7.88
N ALA A 26 17.44 6.16 7.66
CA ALA A 26 17.82 7.51 8.03
C ALA A 26 16.98 8.58 7.33
N GLU A 27 16.59 8.33 6.07
CA GLU A 27 15.73 9.24 5.31
C GLU A 27 14.26 9.15 5.74
N ALA A 28 13.78 7.97 6.12
CA ALA A 28 12.36 7.73 6.37
C ALA A 28 11.94 7.97 7.84
N LEU A 29 12.78 7.63 8.79
CA LEU A 29 12.44 7.76 10.22
C LEU A 29 12.09 9.19 10.60
N GLY A 30 10.96 9.35 11.30
CA GLY A 30 10.43 10.66 11.70
C GLY A 30 9.65 11.38 10.61
N ARG A 31 9.62 10.86 9.40
CA ARG A 31 8.86 11.46 8.29
C ARG A 31 7.42 10.96 8.31
N SER A 32 6.53 11.76 7.74
CA SER A 32 5.13 11.37 7.55
C SER A 32 5.00 10.22 6.55
N LEU A 33 3.97 9.38 6.73
CA LEU A 33 3.59 8.36 5.75
C LEU A 33 3.25 8.94 4.36
N ASP A 34 3.07 10.26 4.25
CA ASP A 34 2.95 10.94 2.95
C ASP A 34 4.16 10.66 2.04
N LEU A 35 5.31 10.35 2.63
CA LEU A 35 6.51 10.00 1.90
C LEU A 35 6.26 8.92 0.84
N ILE A 36 5.43 7.95 1.17
CA ILE A 36 5.11 6.79 0.31
C ILE A 36 3.67 6.77 -0.19
N THR A 37 2.89 7.80 0.12
CA THR A 37 1.48 7.90 -0.27
C THR A 37 1.32 8.87 -1.44
N PRO A 38 0.79 8.42 -2.60
CA PRO A 38 0.51 9.33 -3.72
C PRO A 38 -0.39 10.48 -3.28
N GLU A 39 -0.13 11.69 -3.76
CA GLU A 39 -0.84 12.90 -3.35
C GLU A 39 -2.36 12.77 -3.44
N ARG A 40 -2.87 12.21 -4.53
CA ARG A 40 -4.31 12.00 -4.75
C ARG A 40 -4.97 11.07 -3.73
N HIS A 41 -4.21 10.27 -3.00
CA HIS A 41 -4.70 9.32 -2.01
C HIS A 41 -4.49 9.78 -0.56
N ARG A 42 -3.79 10.90 -0.34
CA ARG A 42 -3.40 11.35 1.01
C ARG A 42 -4.59 11.67 1.88
N ARG A 43 -5.56 12.42 1.37
CA ARG A 43 -6.75 12.78 2.13
C ARG A 43 -7.50 11.56 2.63
N ARG A 44 -7.76 10.62 1.74
CA ARG A 44 -8.47 9.38 2.07
C ARG A 44 -7.69 8.53 3.07
N HIS A 45 -6.37 8.45 2.89
CA HIS A 45 -5.47 7.76 3.80
C HIS A 45 -5.55 8.33 5.21
N TRP A 46 -5.45 9.65 5.35
CA TRP A 46 -5.47 10.30 6.66
C TRP A 46 -6.84 10.25 7.32
N ASP A 47 -7.94 10.31 6.58
CA ASP A 47 -9.28 10.14 7.12
C ASP A 47 -9.43 8.74 7.74
N GLY A 48 -9.00 7.71 7.06
CA GLY A 48 -9.01 6.34 7.57
C GLY A 48 -8.07 6.13 8.75
N TYR A 49 -6.89 6.72 8.69
CA TYR A 49 -5.88 6.65 9.74
C TYR A 49 -6.38 7.28 11.04
N ALA A 50 -6.92 8.49 10.97
CA ALA A 50 -7.48 9.20 12.13
C ALA A 50 -8.63 8.41 12.76
N LYS A 51 -9.50 7.81 11.95
CA LYS A 51 -10.60 6.97 12.42
C LYS A 51 -10.07 5.74 13.16
N THR A 52 -9.06 5.07 12.61
CA THR A 52 -8.45 3.90 13.24
C THR A 52 -7.81 4.25 14.58
N MET A 53 -7.11 5.37 14.66
CA MET A 53 -6.49 5.84 15.91
C MET A 53 -7.52 6.17 16.97
N ARG A 54 -8.63 6.79 16.59
CA ARG A 54 -9.69 7.20 17.51
C ARG A 54 -10.50 6.00 18.03
N THR A 55 -10.83 5.05 17.16
CA THR A 55 -11.72 3.94 17.49
C THR A 55 -10.98 2.68 17.96
N GLY A 56 -9.69 2.57 17.66
CA GLY A 56 -8.92 1.35 17.94
C GLY A 56 -9.33 0.16 17.07
N VAL A 57 -10.11 0.40 16.04
CA VAL A 57 -10.59 -0.64 15.11
C VAL A 57 -10.15 -0.30 13.71
N THR A 58 -9.49 -1.24 13.04
CA THR A 58 -9.18 -1.09 11.62
C THR A 58 -10.27 -1.75 10.78
N ARG A 59 -10.67 -1.07 9.71
CA ARG A 59 -11.61 -1.57 8.71
C ARG A 59 -11.13 -2.87 8.06
N TYR A 60 -9.83 -3.11 8.08
CA TYR A 60 -9.21 -4.14 7.26
C TYR A 60 -8.73 -5.36 8.04
N GLY A 61 -8.85 -5.38 9.36
CA GLY A 61 -8.60 -6.56 10.21
C GLY A 61 -7.50 -7.48 9.71
N ALA A 62 -7.89 -8.68 9.31
CA ALA A 62 -6.99 -9.69 8.74
C ALA A 62 -6.89 -9.61 7.21
N GLU A 63 -7.58 -8.68 6.56
CA GLU A 63 -7.56 -8.57 5.10
C GLU A 63 -6.29 -7.91 4.59
N THR A 64 -5.84 -8.37 3.42
CA THR A 64 -4.72 -7.76 2.71
C THR A 64 -5.22 -6.57 1.90
N LEU A 65 -4.61 -5.42 2.13
CA LEU A 65 -4.85 -4.20 1.36
C LEU A 65 -3.94 -4.16 0.14
N ARG A 66 -4.47 -3.73 -0.99
CA ARG A 66 -3.70 -3.47 -2.21
C ARG A 66 -3.92 -2.02 -2.62
N VAL A 67 -2.84 -1.27 -2.63
CA VAL A 67 -2.88 0.18 -2.91
C VAL A 67 -1.65 0.61 -3.70
N PRO A 68 -1.74 1.75 -4.42
CA PRO A 68 -0.55 2.36 -5.00
C PRO A 68 0.30 3.02 -3.91
N ALA A 69 1.60 3.05 -4.13
CA ALA A 69 2.57 3.73 -3.28
C ALA A 69 3.61 4.45 -4.12
N LEU A 70 4.40 5.33 -3.51
CA LEU A 70 5.47 6.06 -4.18
C LEU A 70 6.84 5.49 -3.84
N HIS A 71 7.68 5.32 -4.86
CA HIS A 71 9.09 5.06 -4.71
C HIS A 71 9.86 6.40 -4.65
N LYS A 72 11.03 6.40 -4.04
CA LYS A 72 11.91 7.58 -3.96
C LYS A 72 12.19 8.22 -5.32
N ASP A 73 12.30 7.42 -6.38
CA ASP A 73 12.55 7.92 -7.73
C ASP A 73 11.31 8.51 -8.43
N GLY A 74 10.17 8.55 -7.75
CA GLY A 74 8.92 9.11 -8.26
C GLY A 74 8.00 8.12 -8.97
N ARG A 75 8.45 6.89 -9.22
CA ARG A 75 7.57 5.91 -9.87
C ARG A 75 6.53 5.36 -8.90
N GLN A 76 5.38 4.98 -9.44
CA GLN A 76 4.31 4.38 -8.69
C GLN A 76 4.52 2.87 -8.54
N LEU A 77 4.36 2.40 -7.31
CA LEU A 77 4.40 0.98 -6.96
C LEU A 77 2.98 0.48 -6.71
N SER A 78 2.77 -0.82 -6.89
CA SER A 78 1.61 -1.53 -6.36
C SER A 78 2.07 -2.35 -5.17
N ILE A 79 1.54 -2.06 -4.00
CA ILE A 79 1.89 -2.77 -2.77
C ILE A 79 0.70 -3.51 -2.20
N ALA A 80 0.97 -4.63 -1.54
CA ALA A 80 0.00 -5.35 -0.73
C ALA A 80 0.52 -5.37 0.70
N PHE A 81 -0.36 -5.11 1.66
CA PHE A 81 0.05 -5.11 3.06
C PHE A 81 -1.08 -5.54 3.99
N THR A 82 -0.68 -6.03 5.15
CA THR A 82 -1.56 -6.30 6.28
C THR A 82 -1.21 -5.33 7.40
N VAL A 83 -2.20 -4.99 8.21
CA VAL A 83 -2.08 -3.98 9.26
C VAL A 83 -2.36 -4.60 10.61
N GLY A 84 -1.49 -4.32 11.57
CA GLY A 84 -1.70 -4.63 12.98
C GLY A 84 -1.57 -3.35 13.80
N MET A 85 -2.24 -3.29 14.93
CA MET A 85 -2.16 -2.16 15.84
C MET A 85 -1.23 -2.47 17.01
N VAL A 86 -0.39 -1.50 17.36
CA VAL A 86 0.43 -1.55 18.56
C VAL A 86 -0.35 -0.86 19.67
N ARG A 87 -0.48 -1.53 20.83
CA ARG A 87 -1.20 -1.01 22.00
C ARG A 87 -0.27 -0.92 23.20
N ASP A 88 -0.50 0.06 24.04
CA ASP A 88 0.21 0.19 25.33
C ASP A 88 -0.46 -0.65 26.43
N ALA A 89 0.08 -0.57 27.65
CA ALA A 89 -0.45 -1.29 28.81
C ALA A 89 -1.89 -0.88 29.16
N SER A 90 -2.34 0.31 28.74
CA SER A 90 -3.69 0.82 28.93
C SER A 90 -4.63 0.49 27.76
N ASP A 91 -4.19 -0.37 26.85
CA ASP A 91 -4.92 -0.77 25.64
C ASP A 91 -5.20 0.36 24.65
N ARG A 92 -4.43 1.45 24.73
CA ARG A 92 -4.48 2.54 23.75
C ARG A 92 -3.63 2.20 22.55
N VAL A 93 -4.15 2.54 21.36
CA VAL A 93 -3.38 2.38 20.11
C VAL A 93 -2.25 3.41 20.08
N THR A 94 -1.01 2.93 20.08
CA THR A 94 0.20 3.77 20.03
C THR A 94 0.89 3.74 18.69
N GLY A 95 0.44 2.90 17.78
CA GLY A 95 1.03 2.81 16.45
C GLY A 95 0.34 1.80 15.57
N ILE A 96 0.71 1.81 14.31
CA ILE A 96 0.27 0.85 13.31
C ILE A 96 1.49 0.19 12.69
N VAL A 97 1.44 -1.14 12.62
CA VAL A 97 2.44 -1.98 11.94
C VAL A 97 1.88 -2.40 10.60
N ALA A 98 2.61 -2.13 9.53
CA ALA A 98 2.28 -2.62 8.19
C ALA A 98 3.36 -3.60 7.73
N VAL A 99 2.95 -4.81 7.37
CA VAL A 99 3.81 -5.80 6.71
C VAL A 99 3.51 -5.72 5.23
N ILE A 100 4.50 -5.29 4.44
CA ILE A 100 4.31 -4.83 3.06
C ILE A 100 5.05 -5.73 2.10
N ARG A 101 4.40 -6.02 0.96
CA ARG A 101 5.03 -6.67 -0.19
C ARG A 101 4.90 -5.77 -1.41
N ASP A 102 5.95 -5.73 -2.22
CA ASP A 102 5.91 -5.09 -3.52
C ASP A 102 5.29 -6.07 -4.52
N GLU A 103 4.14 -5.73 -5.06
CA GLU A 103 3.44 -6.51 -6.07
C GLU A 103 3.40 -5.80 -7.44
N THR A 104 4.25 -4.81 -7.65
CA THR A 104 4.26 -4.01 -8.88
C THR A 104 4.42 -4.89 -10.13
N GLU A 105 5.37 -5.79 -10.11
CA GLU A 105 5.64 -6.70 -11.22
C GLU A 105 4.48 -7.68 -11.44
N ARG A 106 3.96 -8.26 -10.36
CA ARG A 106 2.82 -9.18 -10.40
C ARG A 106 1.57 -8.49 -10.95
N TRP A 107 1.30 -7.28 -10.50
CA TRP A 107 0.17 -6.49 -10.97
C TRP A 107 0.28 -6.18 -12.47
N ALA A 108 1.46 -5.80 -12.93
CA ALA A 108 1.72 -5.54 -14.35
C ALA A 108 1.51 -6.79 -15.20
N GLU A 109 1.96 -7.94 -14.72
CA GLU A 109 1.77 -9.23 -15.39
C GLU A 109 0.29 -9.62 -15.47
N GLU A 110 -0.46 -9.51 -14.37
CA GLU A 110 -1.89 -9.78 -14.34
C GLU A 110 -2.65 -8.87 -15.31
N LYS A 111 -2.27 -7.59 -15.37
CA LYS A 111 -2.85 -6.64 -16.31
C LYS A 111 -2.60 -7.05 -17.76
N ARG A 112 -1.37 -7.47 -18.08
CA ARG A 112 -1.03 -7.97 -19.43
C ARG A 112 -1.84 -9.21 -19.78
N LEU A 113 -2.00 -10.14 -18.84
CA LEU A 113 -2.79 -11.35 -19.05
C LEU A 113 -4.26 -11.04 -19.30
N ARG A 114 -4.84 -10.11 -18.56
CA ARG A 114 -6.22 -9.67 -18.78
C ARG A 114 -6.40 -9.03 -20.16
N GLN A 115 -5.46 -8.21 -20.58
CA GLN A 115 -5.47 -7.60 -21.91
C GLN A 115 -5.37 -8.67 -23.00
N ARG A 116 -4.50 -9.67 -22.81
CA ARG A 116 -4.36 -10.78 -23.75
C ARG A 116 -5.64 -11.61 -23.87
N VAL A 117 -6.28 -11.92 -22.75
CA VAL A 117 -7.56 -12.62 -22.73
C VAL A 117 -8.63 -11.80 -23.47
N ALA A 118 -8.74 -10.51 -23.20
CA ALA A 118 -9.68 -9.63 -23.87
C ALA A 118 -9.44 -9.57 -25.38
N GLU A 119 -8.20 -9.52 -25.83
CA GLU A 119 -7.83 -9.57 -27.25
C GLU A 119 -8.24 -10.88 -27.90
N LEU A 120 -8.00 -12.01 -27.22
CA LEU A 120 -8.37 -13.33 -27.71
C LEU A 120 -9.88 -13.51 -27.79
N GLU A 121 -10.62 -13.03 -26.80
CA GLU A 121 -12.07 -13.04 -26.80
C GLU A 121 -12.63 -12.16 -27.93
N ALA A 122 -12.07 -10.99 -28.14
CA ALA A 122 -12.45 -10.09 -29.22
C ALA A 122 -12.19 -10.72 -30.60
N SER A 123 -11.04 -11.41 -30.76
CA SER A 123 -10.70 -12.07 -32.04
C SER A 123 -11.53 -13.33 -32.31
N SER A 124 -12.13 -13.94 -31.28
CA SER A 124 -13.01 -15.10 -31.41
C SER A 124 -14.48 -14.72 -31.62
N ASP A 125 -14.84 -13.45 -31.56
CA ASP A 125 -16.20 -12.97 -31.82
C ASP A 125 -16.55 -13.14 -33.29
N PRO A 126 -17.57 -13.94 -33.63
CA PRO A 126 -17.98 -14.15 -35.02
C PRO A 126 -18.34 -12.88 -35.77
N ALA A 127 -18.90 -11.89 -35.07
CA ALA A 127 -19.28 -10.61 -35.66
C ALA A 127 -18.07 -9.79 -36.12
N ARG A 128 -16.90 -9.98 -35.51
CA ARG A 128 -15.65 -9.30 -35.88
C ARG A 128 -14.87 -10.04 -36.96
N ARG A 129 -15.25 -11.27 -37.25
CA ARG A 129 -14.61 -12.10 -38.29
C ARG A 129 -15.28 -11.99 -39.64
N ALA A 130 -16.40 -11.32 -39.70
CA ALA A 130 -17.10 -11.09 -40.99
C ALA A 130 -16.18 -10.32 -41.93
N PRO A 131 -16.06 -10.74 -43.19
CA PRO A 131 -15.22 -10.08 -44.19
C PRO A 131 -15.74 -8.68 -44.54
#